data_66b1628380dcf73621e09bf9f6794e3f
#
_entry.id   66b1628380dcf73621e09bf9f6794e3f
#
_cell.length_a   1.000
_cell.length_b   1.000
_cell.length_c   1.000
_cell.angle_alpha   90.00
_cell.angle_beta   90.00
_cell.angle_gamma   90.00
#
_symmetry.space_group_name_H-M   'P 1'
#
loop_
_entity.id
_entity.type
_entity.pdbx_description
1 polymer ?
#
loop_
_entity_poly.entity_id
_entity_poly.type
_entity_poly.pdbx_seq_one_letter_code
_entity_poly.pdbx_strand_id
1 'polypeptide(L)'
;MNKAMAITAFKRPEYLTEVLTSLKETSPSDFTLFIGAEPVSADVIKICKSIDFLPTILTINSKVLGVRENPFQTMKRAFDAGFDLVWQLEDDVVLSPDAAALVDAFAKFDRRDEYLCLNLYNPSSWGDEETVYASKGFNALSLAITRSQWDKFFIPNYHSDKRGWDWSMIGLLQRTHLTNLTPALSRSHHIGRAGGTHYRPDQHDHMYVNNPWKQDKSISEFKFKP
;
A
#
# COMPACT_ATOMS: atom_id res chain seq x y z
N MET A 1 19.13 1.62 -2.92
CA MET A 1 17.95 2.04 -2.12
C MET A 1 17.46 0.83 -1.37
N ASN A 2 17.48 0.88 -0.03
CA ASN A 2 16.95 -0.19 0.83
C ASN A 2 15.42 -0.09 0.87
N LYS A 3 14.72 -1.21 0.64
CA LYS A 3 13.27 -1.22 0.49
C LYS A 3 12.60 -2.04 1.58
N ALA A 4 11.52 -1.51 2.14
CA ALA A 4 10.66 -2.22 3.09
C ALA A 4 9.22 -2.26 2.59
N MET A 5 8.48 -3.24 3.08
CA MET A 5 7.02 -3.30 3.03
C MET A 5 6.46 -3.06 4.42
N ALA A 6 5.32 -2.40 4.52
CA ALA A 6 4.62 -2.16 5.77
C ALA A 6 3.19 -2.68 5.65
N ILE A 7 2.89 -3.80 6.30
CA ILE A 7 1.55 -4.40 6.33
C ILE A 7 0.93 -4.20 7.72
N THR A 8 -0.32 -3.75 7.77
CA THR A 8 -1.11 -3.75 8.99
C THR A 8 -2.04 -4.93 9.00
N ALA A 9 -2.11 -5.69 10.10
CA ALA A 9 -2.93 -6.88 10.22
C ALA A 9 -3.88 -6.77 11.41
N PHE A 10 -5.19 -7.04 11.19
CA PHE A 10 -6.21 -6.85 12.21
C PHE A 10 -6.86 -8.17 12.66
N LYS A 11 -7.95 -8.59 12.00
CA LYS A 11 -8.79 -9.70 12.51
C LYS A 11 -9.32 -10.65 11.45
N ARG A 12 -8.82 -10.57 10.21
CA ARG A 12 -9.34 -11.31 9.05
C ARG A 12 -8.25 -12.23 8.49
N PRO A 13 -8.05 -13.44 9.09
CA PRO A 13 -6.96 -14.34 8.70
C PRO A 13 -7.07 -14.81 7.24
N GLU A 14 -8.28 -14.97 6.71
CA GLU A 14 -8.53 -15.42 5.34
C GLU A 14 -7.99 -14.37 4.34
N TYR A 15 -8.36 -13.10 4.49
CA TYR A 15 -7.87 -12.04 3.62
C TYR A 15 -6.36 -11.84 3.74
N LEU A 16 -5.81 -11.85 4.96
CA LEU A 16 -4.37 -11.76 5.15
C LEU A 16 -3.63 -12.89 4.42
N THR A 17 -4.18 -14.11 4.43
CA THR A 17 -3.60 -15.25 3.71
C THR A 17 -3.59 -15.02 2.21
N GLU A 18 -4.69 -14.51 1.63
CA GLU A 18 -4.75 -14.17 0.21
C GLU A 18 -3.77 -13.05 -0.17
N VAL A 19 -3.67 -12.02 0.67
CA VAL A 19 -2.72 -10.92 0.48
C VAL A 19 -1.27 -11.42 0.49
N LEU A 20 -0.89 -12.24 1.48
CA LEU A 20 0.46 -12.81 1.57
C LEU A 20 0.77 -13.77 0.42
N THR A 21 -0.23 -14.49 -0.08
CA THR A 21 -0.09 -15.34 -1.26
C THR A 21 0.20 -14.51 -2.50
N SER A 22 -0.63 -13.49 -2.76
CA SER A 22 -0.40 -12.57 -3.90
C SER A 22 0.93 -11.82 -3.78
N LEU A 23 1.32 -11.43 -2.56
CA LEU A 23 2.61 -10.80 -2.32
C LEU A 23 3.78 -11.72 -2.69
N LYS A 24 3.73 -12.98 -2.27
CA LYS A 24 4.76 -13.98 -2.62
C LYS A 24 4.89 -14.15 -4.15
N GLU A 25 3.80 -14.10 -4.88
CA GLU A 25 3.77 -14.20 -6.34
C GLU A 25 4.46 -13.02 -7.04
N THR A 26 4.51 -11.83 -6.41
CA THR A 26 5.26 -10.68 -6.95
C THR A 26 6.77 -10.87 -6.90
N SER A 27 7.28 -11.91 -6.22
CA SER A 27 8.71 -12.23 -6.04
C SER A 27 9.55 -11.05 -5.47
N PRO A 28 9.19 -10.46 -4.33
CA PRO A 28 9.80 -9.25 -3.79
C PRO A 28 11.11 -9.55 -3.03
N SER A 29 12.13 -10.10 -3.70
CA SER A 29 13.31 -10.73 -3.08
C SER A 29 14.22 -9.78 -2.27
N ASP A 30 14.15 -8.48 -2.48
CA ASP A 30 15.01 -7.46 -1.86
C ASP A 30 14.25 -6.49 -0.94
N PHE A 31 13.09 -6.93 -0.45
CA PHE A 31 12.32 -6.21 0.55
C PHE A 31 12.47 -6.85 1.94
N THR A 32 12.33 -6.01 2.97
CA THR A 32 12.10 -6.45 4.35
C THR A 32 10.65 -6.13 4.73
N LEU A 33 9.93 -7.11 5.25
CA LEU A 33 8.53 -6.98 5.63
C LEU A 33 8.40 -6.51 7.10
N PHE A 34 7.78 -5.37 7.32
CA PHE A 34 7.36 -4.87 8.63
C PHE A 34 5.87 -5.12 8.80
N ILE A 35 5.48 -5.78 9.88
CA ILE A 35 4.08 -6.06 10.20
C ILE A 35 3.70 -5.39 11.50
N GLY A 36 2.63 -4.58 11.46
CA GLY A 36 1.95 -4.06 12.63
C GLY A 36 0.68 -4.87 12.89
N ALA A 37 0.76 -5.88 13.76
CA ALA A 37 -0.38 -6.74 14.08
C ALA A 37 -1.14 -6.22 15.30
N GLU A 38 -2.47 -6.09 15.16
CA GLU A 38 -3.35 -5.78 16.28
C GLU A 38 -3.54 -7.00 17.20
N PRO A 39 -3.63 -6.83 18.54
CA PRO A 39 -3.65 -7.94 19.49
C PRO A 39 -5.04 -8.57 19.65
N VAL A 40 -5.78 -8.76 18.56
CA VAL A 40 -7.21 -9.15 18.60
C VAL A 40 -7.51 -10.53 17.98
N SER A 41 -6.57 -11.12 17.24
CA SER A 41 -6.76 -12.41 16.59
C SER A 41 -5.50 -13.26 16.71
N ALA A 42 -5.63 -14.40 17.42
CA ALA A 42 -4.53 -15.36 17.54
C ALA A 42 -4.16 -15.99 16.18
N ASP A 43 -5.15 -16.21 15.31
CA ASP A 43 -4.93 -16.79 13.98
C ASP A 43 -4.16 -15.82 13.07
N VAL A 44 -4.51 -14.54 13.07
CA VAL A 44 -3.74 -13.50 12.36
C VAL A 44 -2.29 -13.44 12.85
N ILE A 45 -2.08 -13.44 14.17
CA ILE A 45 -0.73 -13.44 14.76
C ILE A 45 0.04 -14.70 14.38
N LYS A 46 -0.61 -15.87 14.35
CA LYS A 46 0.00 -17.13 13.91
C LYS A 46 0.43 -17.06 12.45
N ILE A 47 -0.42 -16.55 11.56
CA ILE A 47 -0.08 -16.33 10.13
C ILE A 47 1.12 -15.40 10.02
N CYS A 48 1.11 -14.24 10.71
CA CYS A 48 2.24 -13.31 10.68
C CYS A 48 3.57 -13.96 11.13
N LYS A 49 3.53 -14.84 12.12
CA LYS A 49 4.72 -15.58 12.61
C LYS A 49 5.21 -16.67 11.66
N SER A 50 4.37 -17.17 10.76
CA SER A 50 4.70 -18.26 9.83
C SER A 50 5.27 -17.78 8.50
N ILE A 51 5.42 -16.48 8.29
CA ILE A 51 5.98 -15.92 7.05
C ILE A 51 7.46 -16.27 6.97
N ASP A 52 7.85 -16.94 5.89
CA ASP A 52 9.21 -17.46 5.65
C ASP A 52 9.84 -17.03 4.32
N PHE A 53 9.07 -16.38 3.46
CA PHE A 53 9.52 -16.00 2.10
C PHE A 53 10.20 -14.62 2.03
N LEU A 54 10.17 -13.83 3.10
CA LEU A 54 10.85 -12.54 3.24
C LEU A 54 11.43 -12.38 4.65
N PRO A 55 12.54 -11.64 4.82
CA PRO A 55 12.95 -11.13 6.13
C PRO A 55 11.80 -10.34 6.76
N THR A 56 11.30 -10.77 7.92
CA THR A 56 10.08 -10.22 8.53
C THR A 56 10.35 -9.69 9.93
N ILE A 57 9.90 -8.45 10.20
CA ILE A 57 9.91 -7.80 11.49
C ILE A 57 8.46 -7.63 11.96
N LEU A 58 8.01 -8.53 12.83
CA LEU A 58 6.67 -8.50 13.39
C LEU A 58 6.63 -7.69 14.69
N THR A 59 5.74 -6.72 14.75
CA THR A 59 5.36 -6.02 15.98
C THR A 59 3.91 -6.34 16.32
N ILE A 60 3.67 -7.00 17.44
CA ILE A 60 2.33 -7.15 18.00
C ILE A 60 2.08 -5.93 18.89
N ASN A 61 1.08 -5.13 18.55
CA ASN A 61 0.75 -3.93 19.31
C ASN A 61 0.27 -4.29 20.71
N SER A 62 0.59 -3.45 21.72
CA SER A 62 0.15 -3.68 23.09
C SER A 62 -1.35 -3.40 23.31
N LYS A 63 -1.96 -2.65 22.40
CA LYS A 63 -3.40 -2.32 22.32
C LYS A 63 -3.80 -2.12 20.87
N VAL A 64 -5.10 -2.09 20.59
CA VAL A 64 -5.62 -1.74 19.26
C VAL A 64 -5.26 -0.28 18.95
N LEU A 65 -4.51 -0.08 17.88
CA LEU A 65 -4.13 1.25 17.37
C LEU A 65 -5.12 1.76 16.32
N GLY A 66 -5.75 0.84 15.57
CA GLY A 66 -6.74 1.15 14.54
C GLY A 66 -6.14 1.62 13.22
N VAL A 67 -7.04 1.90 12.29
CA VAL A 67 -6.75 2.16 10.86
C VAL A 67 -5.92 3.43 10.60
N ARG A 68 -5.80 4.32 11.56
CA ARG A 68 -4.99 5.53 11.43
C ARG A 68 -3.59 5.33 11.99
N GLU A 69 -3.49 4.86 13.23
CA GLU A 69 -2.23 4.85 13.96
C GLU A 69 -1.38 3.63 13.62
N ASN A 70 -1.98 2.46 13.36
CA ASN A 70 -1.22 1.26 13.05
C ASN A 70 -0.42 1.39 11.74
N PRO A 71 -0.98 1.89 10.62
CA PRO A 71 -0.21 2.13 9.40
C PRO A 71 0.92 3.15 9.62
N PHE A 72 0.64 4.25 10.33
CA PHE A 72 1.64 5.26 10.63
C PHE A 72 2.82 4.67 11.40
N GLN A 73 2.56 3.97 12.50
CA GLN A 73 3.60 3.38 13.33
C GLN A 73 4.37 2.28 12.59
N THR A 74 3.71 1.52 11.71
CA THR A 74 4.37 0.47 10.94
C THR A 74 5.31 1.05 9.88
N MET A 75 4.87 2.05 9.13
CA MET A 75 5.74 2.79 8.19
C MET A 75 6.88 3.50 8.91
N LYS A 76 6.57 4.17 10.02
CA LYS A 76 7.57 4.87 10.83
C LYS A 76 8.69 3.94 11.30
N ARG A 77 8.35 2.74 11.80
CA ARG A 77 9.35 1.74 12.21
C ARG A 77 10.29 1.36 11.06
N ALA A 78 9.76 1.18 9.86
CA ALA A 78 10.59 0.89 8.69
C ALA A 78 11.54 2.07 8.35
N PHE A 79 11.02 3.29 8.34
CA PHE A 79 11.86 4.47 8.14
C PHE A 79 12.88 4.66 9.26
N ASP A 80 12.51 4.51 10.52
CA ASP A 80 13.44 4.62 11.66
C ASP A 80 14.56 3.55 11.60
N ALA A 81 14.28 2.38 11.03
CA ALA A 81 15.27 1.32 10.79
C ALA A 81 16.22 1.61 9.60
N GLY A 82 16.09 2.76 8.94
CA GLY A 82 17.02 3.20 7.89
C GLY A 82 16.63 2.81 6.47
N PHE A 83 15.39 2.37 6.23
CA PHE A 83 14.92 2.10 4.87
C PHE A 83 14.65 3.40 4.10
N ASP A 84 14.95 3.37 2.79
CA ASP A 84 14.84 4.53 1.90
C ASP A 84 13.47 4.62 1.24
N LEU A 85 12.80 3.48 1.08
CA LEU A 85 11.49 3.35 0.46
C LEU A 85 10.64 2.38 1.28
N VAL A 86 9.37 2.75 1.53
CA VAL A 86 8.38 1.90 2.19
C VAL A 86 7.17 1.73 1.28
N TRP A 87 6.81 0.49 1.01
CA TRP A 87 5.57 0.11 0.33
C TRP A 87 4.53 -0.31 1.37
N GLN A 88 3.54 0.54 1.61
CA GLN A 88 2.42 0.27 2.51
C GLN A 88 1.36 -0.56 1.79
N LEU A 89 0.76 -1.52 2.52
CA LEU A 89 -0.27 -2.43 2.06
C LEU A 89 -1.25 -2.76 3.20
N GLU A 90 -2.56 -2.81 2.90
CA GLU A 90 -3.59 -3.26 3.84
C GLU A 90 -3.77 -4.79 3.81
N ASP A 91 -4.34 -5.38 4.88
CA ASP A 91 -4.49 -6.84 5.04
C ASP A 91 -5.63 -7.45 4.22
N ASP A 92 -6.24 -6.68 3.34
CA ASP A 92 -7.32 -7.09 2.43
C ASP A 92 -7.13 -6.55 1.00
N VAL A 93 -5.88 -6.33 0.60
CA VAL A 93 -5.51 -5.84 -0.72
C VAL A 93 -4.56 -6.81 -1.41
N VAL A 94 -5.04 -7.53 -2.42
CA VAL A 94 -4.22 -8.43 -3.25
C VAL A 94 -3.48 -7.65 -4.33
N LEU A 95 -2.36 -8.21 -4.79
CA LEU A 95 -1.41 -7.57 -5.68
C LEU A 95 -1.36 -8.25 -7.05
N SER A 96 -1.13 -7.44 -8.08
CA SER A 96 -0.76 -7.95 -9.41
C SER A 96 0.63 -8.61 -9.38
N PRO A 97 0.91 -9.60 -10.23
CA PRO A 97 2.21 -10.27 -10.26
C PRO A 97 3.40 -9.34 -10.51
N ASP A 98 3.18 -8.19 -11.16
CA ASP A 98 4.19 -7.17 -11.46
C ASP A 98 4.20 -5.96 -10.50
N ALA A 99 3.45 -6.03 -9.38
CA ALA A 99 3.38 -4.92 -8.44
C ALA A 99 4.74 -4.57 -7.83
N ALA A 100 5.56 -5.56 -7.46
CA ALA A 100 6.92 -5.33 -6.96
C ALA A 100 7.82 -4.70 -8.04
N ALA A 101 7.71 -5.15 -9.29
CA ALA A 101 8.45 -4.57 -10.42
C ALA A 101 8.06 -3.10 -10.67
N LEU A 102 6.77 -2.74 -10.47
CA LEU A 102 6.34 -1.34 -10.54
C LEU A 102 6.96 -0.49 -9.43
N VAL A 103 7.00 -1.00 -8.19
CA VAL A 103 7.65 -0.31 -7.07
C VAL A 103 9.16 -0.15 -7.32
N ASP A 104 9.80 -1.15 -7.93
CA ASP A 104 11.22 -1.08 -8.32
C ASP A 104 11.48 -0.06 -9.42
N ALA A 105 10.58 0.03 -10.40
CA ALA A 105 10.65 1.05 -11.44
C ALA A 105 10.46 2.46 -10.85
N PHE A 106 9.53 2.63 -9.92
CA PHE A 106 9.36 3.88 -9.18
C PHE A 106 10.61 4.25 -8.38
N ALA A 107 11.23 3.28 -7.69
CA ALA A 107 12.46 3.50 -6.93
C ALA A 107 13.63 4.01 -7.80
N LYS A 108 13.62 3.70 -9.09
CA LYS A 108 14.62 4.13 -10.09
C LYS A 108 14.22 5.40 -10.85
N PHE A 109 12.97 5.84 -10.75
CA PHE A 109 12.49 7.03 -11.45
C PHE A 109 13.07 8.30 -10.84
N ASP A 110 13.88 9.05 -11.58
CA ASP A 110 14.68 10.18 -11.05
C ASP A 110 13.81 11.30 -10.44
N ARG A 111 12.63 11.55 -11.01
CA ARG A 111 11.70 12.60 -10.56
C ARG A 111 10.68 12.14 -9.51
N ARG A 112 10.80 10.93 -8.95
CA ARG A 112 9.83 10.36 -8.00
C ARG A 112 9.50 11.27 -6.81
N ASP A 113 10.50 11.99 -6.28
CA ASP A 113 10.34 12.84 -5.10
C ASP A 113 9.61 14.17 -5.37
N GLU A 114 9.26 14.44 -6.64
CA GLU A 114 8.38 15.56 -7.04
C GLU A 114 6.90 15.24 -6.78
N TYR A 115 6.56 13.97 -6.56
CA TYR A 115 5.20 13.46 -6.34
C TYR A 115 4.95 13.14 -4.87
N LEU A 116 3.67 13.05 -4.47
CA LEU A 116 3.32 12.63 -3.11
C LEU A 116 3.72 11.17 -2.84
N CYS A 117 3.40 10.27 -3.77
CA CYS A 117 3.71 8.84 -3.69
C CYS A 117 3.50 8.17 -5.04
N LEU A 118 3.86 6.88 -5.14
CA LEU A 118 3.28 5.95 -6.11
C LEU A 118 2.05 5.29 -5.46
N ASN A 119 0.87 5.50 -6.02
CA ASN A 119 -0.37 4.84 -5.60
C ASN A 119 -0.63 3.65 -6.53
N LEU A 120 -0.66 2.40 -6.03
CA LEU A 120 -0.80 1.21 -6.86
C LEU A 120 -2.26 0.91 -7.24
N TYR A 121 -3.21 1.45 -6.48
CA TYR A 121 -4.64 1.33 -6.78
C TYR A 121 -5.10 2.47 -7.66
N ASN A 122 -5.84 2.14 -8.72
CA ASN A 122 -6.49 3.10 -9.61
C ASN A 122 -8.00 2.80 -9.69
N PRO A 123 -8.87 3.63 -9.11
CA PRO A 123 -10.33 3.41 -9.16
C PRO A 123 -10.92 3.64 -10.56
N SER A 124 -10.17 4.27 -11.47
CA SER A 124 -10.57 4.56 -12.84
C SER A 124 -9.69 3.82 -13.84
N SER A 125 -9.30 2.58 -13.52
CA SER A 125 -8.42 1.75 -14.36
C SER A 125 -8.87 1.67 -15.81
N TRP A 126 -7.91 1.75 -16.74
CA TRP A 126 -8.11 1.59 -18.19
C TRP A 126 -6.98 0.73 -18.78
N GLY A 127 -7.09 0.37 -20.05
CA GLY A 127 -6.38 -0.75 -20.63
C GLY A 127 -4.89 -0.59 -20.98
N ASP A 128 -4.25 0.57 -20.73
CA ASP A 128 -2.80 0.72 -20.97
C ASP A 128 -2.01 0.18 -19.76
N GLU A 129 -1.45 -1.01 -19.92
CA GLU A 129 -0.79 -1.72 -18.83
C GLU A 129 0.56 -1.11 -18.43
N GLU A 130 1.24 -0.42 -19.33
CA GLU A 130 2.61 0.06 -19.12
C GLU A 130 2.67 1.46 -18.54
N THR A 131 1.62 2.27 -18.73
CA THR A 131 1.64 3.68 -18.38
C THR A 131 1.42 3.92 -16.89
N VAL A 132 2.27 4.79 -16.33
CA VAL A 132 2.12 5.41 -15.00
C VAL A 132 2.01 6.92 -15.22
N TYR A 133 0.94 7.54 -14.73
CA TYR A 133 0.64 8.96 -14.99
C TYR A 133 0.46 9.76 -13.69
N ALA A 134 0.58 11.08 -13.78
CA ALA A 134 0.28 11.97 -12.66
C ALA A 134 -1.22 12.08 -12.41
N SER A 135 -1.68 11.94 -11.18
CA SER A 135 -3.09 12.06 -10.80
C SER A 135 -3.28 12.81 -9.49
N LYS A 136 -4.48 13.36 -9.28
CA LYS A 136 -4.91 13.98 -8.02
C LYS A 136 -5.64 13.00 -7.09
N GLY A 137 -5.91 11.78 -7.56
CA GLY A 137 -6.52 10.75 -6.74
C GLY A 137 -5.56 10.21 -5.69
N PHE A 138 -6.03 9.96 -4.48
CA PHE A 138 -5.29 9.28 -3.43
C PHE A 138 -6.12 8.14 -2.86
N ASN A 139 -5.47 7.01 -2.62
CA ASN A 139 -6.07 5.86 -1.98
C ASN A 139 -5.06 5.22 -1.02
N ALA A 140 -5.51 4.86 0.17
CA ALA A 140 -4.68 4.30 1.23
C ALA A 140 -4.39 2.79 1.08
N LEU A 141 -5.01 2.10 0.12
CA LEU A 141 -5.00 0.64 0.00
C LEU A 141 -3.59 0.06 -0.24
N SER A 142 -2.84 0.68 -1.18
CA SER A 142 -1.48 0.27 -1.50
C SER A 142 -0.70 1.43 -2.10
N LEU A 143 0.39 1.83 -1.46
CA LEU A 143 1.21 2.94 -1.94
C LEU A 143 2.68 2.79 -1.56
N ALA A 144 3.58 3.25 -2.42
CA ALA A 144 5.01 3.31 -2.14
C ALA A 144 5.46 4.77 -1.98
N ILE A 145 6.24 5.02 -0.93
CA ILE A 145 6.77 6.34 -0.56
C ILE A 145 8.27 6.26 -0.27
N THR A 146 9.01 7.28 -0.67
CA THR A 146 10.42 7.43 -0.30
C THR A 146 10.55 8.09 1.06
N ARG A 147 11.73 8.04 1.65
CA ARG A 147 12.07 8.80 2.87
C ARG A 147 11.84 10.31 2.67
N SER A 148 12.26 10.84 1.53
CA SER A 148 12.05 12.25 1.20
C SER A 148 10.57 12.64 1.22
N GLN A 149 9.71 11.82 0.63
CA GLN A 149 8.26 12.03 0.62
C GLN A 149 7.65 11.87 2.03
N TRP A 150 8.12 10.87 2.79
CA TRP A 150 7.71 10.65 4.18
C TRP A 150 7.98 11.88 5.04
N ASP A 151 9.21 12.38 5.03
CA ASP A 151 9.63 13.51 5.86
C ASP A 151 8.95 14.82 5.44
N LYS A 152 8.83 15.05 4.11
CA LYS A 152 8.32 16.30 3.55
C LYS A 152 6.80 16.40 3.56
N PHE A 153 6.10 15.30 3.30
CA PHE A 153 4.65 15.33 3.03
C PHE A 153 3.85 14.53 4.07
N PHE A 154 4.28 13.32 4.43
CA PHE A 154 3.48 12.44 5.28
C PHE A 154 3.57 12.86 6.75
N ILE A 155 4.76 12.95 7.36
CA ILE A 155 4.90 13.33 8.77
C ILE A 155 4.11 14.61 9.10
N PRO A 156 4.28 15.74 8.39
CA PRO A 156 3.62 16.99 8.78
C PRO A 156 2.11 17.02 8.50
N ASN A 157 1.58 16.13 7.65
CA ASN A 157 0.18 16.16 7.25
C ASN A 157 -0.64 14.95 7.69
N TYR A 158 -0.04 13.83 8.12
CA TYR A 158 -0.72 12.56 8.36
C TYR A 158 -1.94 12.68 9.30
N HIS A 159 -1.87 13.50 10.31
CA HIS A 159 -2.91 13.71 11.31
C HIS A 159 -3.70 15.01 11.12
N SER A 160 -3.61 15.65 9.96
CA SER A 160 -4.23 16.97 9.72
C SER A 160 -5.76 16.92 9.54
N ASP A 161 -6.35 15.77 9.22
CA ASP A 161 -7.80 15.58 9.07
C ASP A 161 -8.33 14.55 10.08
N LYS A 162 -9.42 14.90 10.77
CA LYS A 162 -10.03 14.02 11.78
C LYS A 162 -10.73 12.79 11.20
N ARG A 163 -11.12 12.81 9.93
CA ARG A 163 -11.80 11.70 9.24
C ARG A 163 -10.89 10.50 9.01
N GLY A 164 -9.62 10.73 8.64
CA GLY A 164 -8.63 9.69 8.37
C GLY A 164 -7.34 10.28 7.81
N TRP A 165 -6.29 9.49 7.78
CA TRP A 165 -5.03 9.92 7.19
C TRP A 165 -5.08 10.00 5.65
N ASP A 166 -5.89 9.18 5.02
CA ASP A 166 -6.24 9.25 3.60
C ASP A 166 -6.88 10.61 3.26
N TRP A 167 -7.83 11.08 4.06
CA TRP A 167 -8.42 12.42 3.92
C TRP A 167 -7.39 13.53 4.12
N SER A 168 -6.42 13.33 4.99
CA SER A 168 -5.30 14.26 5.16
C SER A 168 -4.51 14.41 3.87
N MET A 169 -4.19 13.30 3.20
CA MET A 169 -3.44 13.30 1.92
C MET A 169 -4.30 13.84 0.76
N ILE A 170 -5.58 13.45 0.69
CA ILE A 170 -6.53 14.04 -0.28
C ILE A 170 -6.58 15.56 -0.13
N GLY A 171 -6.73 16.06 1.09
CA GLY A 171 -6.72 17.49 1.38
C GLY A 171 -5.40 18.17 0.97
N LEU A 172 -4.25 17.51 1.16
CA LEU A 172 -2.97 18.03 0.70
C LEU A 172 -2.93 18.18 -0.82
N LEU A 173 -3.35 17.15 -1.56
CA LEU A 173 -3.41 17.18 -3.03
C LEU A 173 -4.36 18.25 -3.56
N GLN A 174 -5.50 18.47 -2.89
CA GLN A 174 -6.49 19.47 -3.32
C GLN A 174 -6.01 20.92 -3.14
N ARG A 175 -5.25 21.21 -2.04
CA ARG A 175 -4.79 22.58 -1.74
C ARG A 175 -3.41 22.92 -2.33
N THR A 176 -2.75 21.96 -3.00
CA THR A 176 -1.41 22.15 -3.59
C THR A 176 -1.40 21.75 -5.07
N HIS A 177 -0.29 22.01 -5.77
CA HIS A 177 -0.04 21.49 -7.11
C HIS A 177 0.49 20.04 -7.12
N LEU A 178 0.72 19.45 -5.94
CA LEU A 178 1.23 18.10 -5.80
C LEU A 178 0.27 17.08 -6.43
N THR A 179 0.84 16.02 -7.02
CA THR A 179 0.14 14.90 -7.62
C THR A 179 0.73 13.58 -7.12
N ASN A 180 0.04 12.48 -7.35
CA ASN A 180 0.57 11.12 -7.21
C ASN A 180 1.02 10.59 -8.57
N LEU A 181 1.86 9.56 -8.56
CA LEU A 181 2.03 8.65 -9.68
C LEU A 181 1.05 7.47 -9.51
N THR A 182 0.33 7.12 -10.58
CA THR A 182 -0.72 6.08 -10.55
C THR A 182 -0.63 5.27 -11.84
N PRO A 183 -0.60 3.91 -11.79
CA PRO A 183 -0.64 3.09 -13.01
C PRO A 183 -2.01 3.21 -13.69
N ALA A 184 -2.04 3.23 -15.01
CA ALA A 184 -3.27 3.30 -15.78
C ALA A 184 -4.17 2.09 -15.50
N LEU A 185 -3.61 0.88 -15.49
CA LEU A 185 -4.28 -0.32 -14.99
C LEU A 185 -3.82 -0.60 -13.56
N SER A 186 -4.75 -0.74 -12.62
CA SER A 186 -4.47 -0.95 -11.19
C SER A 186 -3.55 -2.15 -10.96
N ARG A 187 -2.61 -2.03 -10.02
CA ARG A 187 -1.69 -3.10 -9.57
C ARG A 187 -2.05 -3.65 -8.20
N SER A 188 -3.19 -3.25 -7.70
CA SER A 188 -3.76 -3.80 -6.48
C SER A 188 -5.28 -3.84 -6.56
N HIS A 189 -5.90 -4.76 -5.81
CA HIS A 189 -7.34 -4.94 -5.79
C HIS A 189 -7.81 -5.20 -4.36
N HIS A 190 -8.85 -4.48 -3.93
CA HIS A 190 -9.40 -4.60 -2.59
C HIS A 190 -10.41 -5.75 -2.53
N ILE A 191 -10.15 -6.73 -1.66
CA ILE A 191 -10.98 -7.93 -1.48
C ILE A 191 -11.80 -7.91 -0.17
N GLY A 192 -11.65 -6.87 0.65
CA GLY A 192 -12.21 -6.74 2.00
C GLY A 192 -13.71 -6.55 2.07
N ARG A 193 -14.50 -7.42 1.39
CA ARG A 193 -15.96 -7.32 1.29
C ARG A 193 -16.70 -7.49 2.62
N ALA A 194 -16.19 -8.32 3.52
CA ALA A 194 -16.82 -8.65 4.78
C ALA A 194 -15.93 -8.34 6.00
N GLY A 195 -16.56 -8.01 7.12
CA GLY A 195 -15.84 -7.77 8.39
C GLY A 195 -14.98 -6.50 8.44
N GLY A 196 -15.05 -5.65 7.42
CA GLY A 196 -14.34 -4.38 7.34
C GLY A 196 -14.84 -3.34 8.33
N THR A 197 -14.07 -2.26 8.50
CA THR A 197 -14.39 -1.18 9.44
C THR A 197 -15.22 -0.09 8.77
N HIS A 198 -15.09 0.09 7.45
CA HIS A 198 -15.63 1.24 6.73
C HIS A 198 -16.74 0.95 5.72
N TYR A 199 -16.80 -0.27 5.16
CA TYR A 199 -17.75 -0.58 4.07
C TYR A 199 -18.68 -1.74 4.44
N ARG A 200 -19.94 -1.61 4.02
CA ARG A 200 -20.87 -2.72 3.94
C ARG A 200 -20.61 -3.49 2.64
N PRO A 201 -21.00 -4.80 2.55
CA PRO A 201 -20.75 -5.61 1.36
C PRO A 201 -21.27 -4.99 0.04
N ASP A 202 -22.46 -4.37 0.07
CA ASP A 202 -23.07 -3.70 -1.08
C ASP A 202 -22.26 -2.47 -1.55
N GLN A 203 -21.71 -1.70 -0.63
CA GLN A 203 -20.86 -0.57 -0.93
C GLN A 203 -19.51 -1.02 -1.50
N HIS A 204 -18.91 -2.07 -0.92
CA HIS A 204 -17.70 -2.68 -1.42
C HIS A 204 -17.86 -3.17 -2.86
N ASP A 205 -18.94 -3.89 -3.15
CA ASP A 205 -19.21 -4.44 -4.48
C ASP A 205 -19.33 -3.32 -5.53
N HIS A 206 -20.02 -2.24 -5.18
CA HIS A 206 -20.14 -1.06 -6.05
C HIS A 206 -18.78 -0.39 -6.36
N MET A 207 -17.89 -0.29 -5.36
CA MET A 207 -16.63 0.45 -5.47
C MET A 207 -15.48 -0.35 -6.08
N TYR A 208 -15.43 -1.67 -5.84
CA TYR A 208 -14.22 -2.45 -6.07
C TYR A 208 -14.39 -3.64 -7.02
N VAL A 209 -15.51 -4.38 -6.96
CA VAL A 209 -15.66 -5.66 -7.67
C VAL A 209 -15.45 -5.55 -9.18
N ASN A 210 -15.94 -4.49 -9.80
CA ASN A 210 -15.88 -4.29 -11.25
C ASN A 210 -14.69 -3.42 -11.69
N ASN A 211 -13.81 -3.03 -10.77
CA ASN A 211 -12.66 -2.21 -11.15
C ASN A 211 -11.58 -3.08 -11.83
N PRO A 212 -11.23 -2.84 -13.11
CA PRO A 212 -10.19 -3.62 -13.79
C PRO A 212 -8.85 -3.49 -13.07
N TRP A 213 -8.12 -4.60 -12.98
CA TRP A 213 -6.77 -4.63 -12.44
C TRP A 213 -5.93 -5.70 -13.17
N LYS A 214 -4.61 -5.57 -13.09
CA LYS A 214 -3.67 -6.47 -13.76
C LYS A 214 -3.64 -7.82 -13.03
N GLN A 215 -3.94 -8.93 -13.72
CA GLN A 215 -4.02 -10.27 -13.13
C GLN A 215 -3.08 -11.29 -13.77
N ASP A 216 -2.57 -11.00 -14.94
CA ASP A 216 -1.72 -11.89 -15.70
C ASP A 216 -0.23 -11.51 -15.59
N LYS A 217 0.60 -12.04 -16.49
CA LYS A 217 2.05 -11.91 -16.45
C LYS A 217 2.53 -10.48 -16.32
N SER A 218 3.64 -10.32 -15.61
CA SER A 218 4.38 -9.07 -15.47
C SER A 218 4.74 -8.47 -16.83
N ILE A 219 4.66 -7.16 -16.91
CA ILE A 219 5.22 -6.40 -18.03
C ILE A 219 6.71 -6.16 -17.82
N SER A 220 7.45 -5.92 -18.91
CA SER A 220 8.91 -5.77 -18.86
C SER A 220 9.36 -4.35 -18.52
N GLU A 221 8.53 -3.34 -18.79
CA GLU A 221 8.91 -1.93 -18.66
C GLU A 221 7.71 -1.04 -18.32
N PHE A 222 7.89 -0.10 -17.38
CA PHE A 222 6.92 0.92 -17.02
C PHE A 222 7.28 2.27 -17.63
N LYS A 223 6.29 2.96 -18.23
CA LYS A 223 6.43 4.28 -18.86
C LYS A 223 5.83 5.36 -17.97
N PHE A 224 6.67 6.10 -17.28
CA PHE A 224 6.25 7.25 -16.48
C PHE A 224 5.96 8.44 -17.39
N LYS A 225 4.70 8.88 -17.42
CA LYS A 225 4.19 10.06 -18.14
C LYS A 225 3.67 11.07 -17.13
N PRO A 226 4.56 11.84 -16.49
CA PRO A 226 4.23 12.77 -15.42
C PRO A 226 3.48 14.02 -15.90
#